data_70b4c1d85dfb6b2c0df2ce4e0e25584a
#
_entry.id   70b4c1d85dfb6b2c0df2ce4e0e25584a
#
_cell.length_a   1.000
_cell.length_b   1.000
_cell.length_c   1.000
_cell.angle_alpha   90.00
_cell.angle_beta   90.00
_cell.angle_gamma   90.00
#
_symmetry.space_group_name_H-M   'P 1'
#
loop_
_entity.id
_entity.type
_entity.pdbx_description
1 polymer ?
#
loop_
_entity_poly.entity_id
_entity_poly.type
_entity_poly.pdbx_seq_one_letter_code
_entity_poly.pdbx_strand_id
1 'polypeptide(L)'
;MKLKRELGLFSTTLYGIGVILGAGIYALIAPGAALAGNMLWFAFLISAFIAIFTALSYAELVGIFPKEAAEYNYTRRAFRAEWAAFLVGWVLAIGSVVAASTVALGFGGYFNALTGVEPAAAAI
;
A
#
# COMPACT_ATOMS: atom_id res chain seq x y z
N MET A 1 0.06 -25.07 -5.48
CA MET A 1 1.42 -24.70 -5.90
C MET A 1 2.27 -24.56 -4.64
N LYS A 2 3.47 -25.13 -4.58
CA LYS A 2 4.38 -24.91 -3.46
C LYS A 2 5.25 -23.70 -3.81
N LEU A 3 5.21 -22.64 -3.01
CA LEU A 3 6.09 -21.48 -3.17
C LEU A 3 7.54 -21.92 -2.97
N LYS A 4 8.42 -21.58 -3.90
CA LYS A 4 9.87 -21.79 -3.77
C LYS A 4 10.46 -20.67 -2.90
N ARG A 5 11.27 -21.03 -1.93
CA ARG A 5 12.06 -20.08 -1.15
C ARG A 5 13.34 -19.73 -1.91
N GLU A 6 13.26 -18.71 -2.77
CA GLU A 6 14.41 -18.25 -3.57
C GLU A 6 14.96 -16.89 -3.08
N LEU A 7 14.15 -16.14 -2.33
CA LEU A 7 14.54 -14.82 -1.82
C LEU A 7 15.05 -14.92 -0.38
N GLY A 8 16.22 -14.35 -0.13
CA GLY A 8 16.75 -14.17 1.22
C GLY A 8 16.03 -13.05 1.98
N LEU A 9 16.19 -13.03 3.31
CA LEU A 9 15.58 -12.03 4.18
C LEU A 9 15.91 -10.61 3.75
N PHE A 10 17.16 -10.32 3.43
CA PHE A 10 17.62 -9.00 3.01
C PHE A 10 16.93 -8.54 1.71
N SER A 11 16.90 -9.40 0.69
CA SER A 11 16.24 -9.08 -0.59
C SER A 11 14.74 -8.85 -0.43
N THR A 12 14.07 -9.68 0.39
CA THR A 12 12.63 -9.54 0.67
C THR A 12 12.35 -8.24 1.43
N THR A 13 13.19 -7.88 2.40
CA THR A 13 13.04 -6.63 3.16
C THR A 13 13.24 -5.41 2.27
N LEU A 14 14.28 -5.40 1.43
CA LEU A 14 14.52 -4.29 0.48
C LEU A 14 13.38 -4.16 -0.53
N TYR A 15 12.88 -5.26 -1.05
CA TYR A 15 11.71 -5.25 -1.94
C TYR A 15 10.48 -4.66 -1.23
N GLY A 16 10.19 -5.11 0.00
CA GLY A 16 9.08 -4.59 0.81
C GLY A 16 9.21 -3.09 1.08
N ILE A 17 10.39 -2.61 1.48
CA ILE A 17 10.66 -1.19 1.67
C ILE A 17 10.44 -0.42 0.37
N GLY A 18 10.93 -0.92 -0.77
CA GLY A 18 10.76 -0.28 -2.08
C GLY A 18 9.30 -0.16 -2.49
N VAL A 19 8.49 -1.19 -2.25
CA VAL A 19 7.04 -1.18 -2.54
C VAL A 19 6.30 -0.19 -1.63
N ILE A 20 6.63 -0.13 -0.34
CA ILE A 20 5.99 0.76 0.64
C ILE A 20 6.37 2.22 0.38
N LEU A 21 7.67 2.49 0.16
CA LEU A 21 8.16 3.84 -0.14
C LEU A 21 7.73 4.36 -1.50
N GLY A 22 7.32 3.51 -2.42
CA GLY A 22 6.96 3.80 -3.81
C GLY A 22 6.34 5.20 -4.06
N ALA A 23 5.68 5.37 -5.18
CA ALA A 23 5.13 6.67 -5.58
C ALA A 23 4.09 7.26 -4.58
N GLY A 24 3.51 6.42 -3.71
CA GLY A 24 2.49 6.86 -2.73
C GLY A 24 3.00 7.92 -1.76
N ILE A 25 4.25 7.82 -1.27
CA ILE A 25 4.79 8.82 -0.34
C ILE A 25 4.94 10.17 -1.02
N TYR A 26 5.41 10.20 -2.27
CA TYR A 26 5.57 11.45 -3.02
C TYR A 26 4.22 12.11 -3.34
N ALA A 27 3.20 11.32 -3.68
CA ALA A 27 1.85 11.83 -3.94
C ALA A 27 1.18 12.39 -2.68
N LEU A 28 1.52 11.89 -1.48
CA LEU A 28 0.88 12.28 -0.22
C LEU A 28 1.56 13.46 0.48
N ILE A 29 2.84 13.73 0.22
CA ILE A 29 3.57 14.81 0.93
C ILE A 29 2.95 16.18 0.65
N ALA A 30 2.65 16.51 -0.61
CA ALA A 30 2.12 17.81 -0.97
C ALA A 30 0.72 18.07 -0.35
N PRO A 31 -0.30 17.22 -0.54
CA PRO A 31 -1.60 17.41 0.10
C PRO A 31 -1.54 17.28 1.62
N GLY A 32 -0.68 16.43 2.17
CA GLY A 32 -0.45 16.32 3.60
C GLY A 32 0.13 17.57 4.20
N ALA A 33 1.10 18.21 3.54
CA ALA A 33 1.69 19.48 3.96
C ALA A 33 0.67 20.63 3.88
N ALA A 34 -0.21 20.62 2.89
CA ALA A 34 -1.27 21.62 2.76
C ALA A 34 -2.28 21.57 3.93
N LEU A 35 -2.55 20.37 4.47
CA LEU A 35 -3.48 20.17 5.59
C LEU A 35 -2.81 20.34 6.96
N ALA A 36 -1.65 19.73 7.16
CA ALA A 36 -0.96 19.64 8.47
C ALA A 36 0.13 20.72 8.66
N GLY A 37 0.55 21.40 7.60
CA GLY A 37 1.62 22.38 7.67
C GLY A 37 2.88 21.83 8.34
N ASN A 38 3.44 22.57 9.29
CA ASN A 38 4.62 22.18 10.03
C ASN A 38 4.44 20.95 10.94
N MET A 39 3.18 20.51 11.17
CA MET A 39 2.88 19.32 11.97
C MET A 39 2.84 18.02 11.17
N LEU A 40 3.16 18.06 9.88
CA LEU A 40 3.17 16.90 9.00
C LEU A 40 4.05 15.76 9.55
N TRP A 41 5.24 16.07 10.03
CA TRP A 41 6.15 15.09 10.62
C TRP A 41 5.54 14.37 11.83
N PHE A 42 4.79 15.10 12.67
CA PHE A 42 4.11 14.54 13.84
C PHE A 42 2.94 13.63 13.43
N ALA A 43 2.19 14.02 12.40
CA ALA A 43 1.15 13.17 11.81
C ALA A 43 1.74 11.84 11.29
N PHE A 44 2.90 11.87 10.62
CA PHE A 44 3.60 10.66 10.21
C PHE A 44 4.08 9.80 11.38
N LEU A 45 4.56 10.40 12.47
CA LEU A 45 4.95 9.65 13.67
C LEU A 45 3.76 8.91 14.30
N ILE A 46 2.62 9.58 14.45
CA ILE A 46 1.40 8.94 14.97
C ILE A 46 0.96 7.81 14.04
N SER A 47 0.94 8.05 12.74
CA SER A 47 0.59 7.03 11.74
C SER A 47 1.53 5.83 11.80
N ALA A 48 2.83 6.06 11.92
CA ALA A 48 3.82 4.99 12.05
C ALA A 48 3.60 4.17 13.33
N PHE A 49 3.30 4.83 14.45
CA PHE A 49 2.99 4.15 15.71
C PHE A 49 1.78 3.22 15.57
N ILE A 50 0.70 3.70 14.95
CA ILE A 50 -0.49 2.87 14.68
C ILE A 50 -0.16 1.72 13.73
N ALA A 51 0.63 1.98 12.68
CA ALA A 51 1.02 0.98 11.70
C ALA A 51 1.85 -0.17 12.30
N ILE A 52 2.61 0.06 13.39
CA ILE A 52 3.36 -1.00 14.08
C ILE A 52 2.43 -2.12 14.56
N PHE A 53 1.30 -1.81 15.14
CA PHE A 53 0.36 -2.83 15.61
C PHE A 53 -0.21 -3.65 14.46
N THR A 54 -0.53 -3.01 13.34
CA THR A 54 -0.96 -3.68 12.13
C THR A 54 0.15 -4.58 11.59
N ALA A 55 1.38 -4.08 11.51
CA ALA A 55 2.52 -4.84 11.02
C ALA A 55 2.81 -6.08 11.88
N LEU A 56 2.73 -5.97 13.21
CA LEU A 56 2.91 -7.11 14.11
C LEU A 56 1.82 -8.17 13.92
N SER A 57 0.56 -7.75 13.76
CA SER A 57 -0.55 -8.66 13.49
C SER A 57 -0.36 -9.40 12.16
N TYR A 58 0.07 -8.70 11.11
CA TYR A 58 0.38 -9.33 9.82
C TYR A 58 1.58 -10.28 9.91
N ALA A 59 2.61 -9.92 10.66
CA ALA A 59 3.78 -10.79 10.86
C ALA A 59 3.40 -12.12 11.51
N GLU A 60 2.51 -12.08 12.51
CA GLU A 60 1.97 -13.28 13.13
C GLU A 60 1.14 -14.12 12.16
N LEU A 61 0.21 -13.49 11.43
CA LEU A 61 -0.65 -14.18 10.46
C LEU A 61 0.15 -14.82 9.32
N VAL A 62 1.17 -14.15 8.79
CA VAL A 62 2.06 -14.69 7.76
C VAL A 62 2.84 -15.90 8.29
N GLY A 63 3.27 -15.88 9.55
CA GLY A 63 3.93 -17.00 10.19
C GLY A 63 3.04 -18.24 10.28
N ILE A 64 1.74 -18.05 10.55
CA ILE A 64 0.77 -19.16 10.69
C ILE A 64 0.26 -19.62 9.31
N PHE A 65 0.05 -18.70 8.38
CA PHE A 65 -0.58 -18.97 7.08
C PHE A 65 0.24 -18.40 5.91
N PRO A 66 1.37 -19.00 5.54
CA PRO A 66 2.21 -18.53 4.44
C PRO A 66 1.60 -18.90 3.08
N LYS A 67 0.54 -18.20 2.67
CA LYS A 67 -0.17 -18.42 1.39
C LYS A 67 -0.36 -17.12 0.66
N GLU A 68 -0.50 -17.23 -0.67
CA GLU A 68 -0.93 -16.13 -1.55
C GLU A 68 -2.33 -15.63 -1.18
N ALA A 69 -2.68 -14.40 -1.59
CA ALA A 69 -3.95 -13.75 -1.24
C ALA A 69 -4.21 -13.73 0.27
N ALA A 70 -3.25 -13.18 1.01
CA ALA A 70 -3.17 -13.23 2.46
C ALA A 70 -4.49 -12.82 3.14
N GLU A 71 -5.01 -11.64 2.85
CA GLU A 71 -6.20 -11.07 3.48
C GLU A 71 -7.46 -11.89 3.19
N TYR A 72 -7.62 -12.38 1.96
CA TYR A 72 -8.71 -13.27 1.59
C TYR A 72 -8.67 -14.57 2.41
N ASN A 73 -7.48 -15.20 2.47
CA ASN A 73 -7.30 -16.45 3.19
C ASN A 73 -7.46 -16.28 4.71
N TYR A 74 -6.97 -15.17 5.27
CA TYR A 74 -7.10 -14.86 6.69
C TYR A 74 -8.57 -14.67 7.07
N THR A 75 -9.30 -13.87 6.29
CA THR A 75 -10.74 -13.63 6.50
C THR A 75 -11.54 -14.92 6.37
N ARG A 76 -11.29 -15.71 5.35
CA ARG A 76 -11.98 -16.98 5.14
C ARG A 76 -11.80 -17.95 6.32
N ARG A 77 -10.60 -17.98 6.89
CA ARG A 77 -10.32 -18.87 8.03
C ARG A 77 -10.84 -18.32 9.36
N ALA A 78 -10.75 -17.02 9.57
CA ALA A 78 -11.20 -16.37 10.81
C ALA A 78 -12.72 -16.44 10.94
N PHE A 79 -13.44 -16.07 9.91
CA PHE A 79 -14.90 -15.95 9.93
C PHE A 79 -15.63 -17.18 9.40
N ARG A 80 -14.93 -18.13 8.77
CA ARG A 80 -15.52 -19.32 8.11
C ARG A 80 -16.67 -18.97 7.14
N ALA A 81 -16.69 -17.75 6.64
CA ALA A 81 -17.72 -17.19 5.78
C ALA A 81 -17.13 -16.82 4.43
N GLU A 82 -17.54 -17.52 3.38
CA GLU A 82 -17.01 -17.29 2.02
C GLU A 82 -17.41 -15.91 1.48
N TRP A 83 -18.59 -15.42 1.82
CA TRP A 83 -19.05 -14.10 1.41
C TRP A 83 -18.18 -12.97 1.99
N ALA A 84 -17.72 -13.10 3.26
CA ALA A 84 -16.84 -12.11 3.90
C ALA A 84 -15.46 -12.08 3.22
N ALA A 85 -14.90 -13.25 2.91
CA ALA A 85 -13.64 -13.34 2.16
C ALA A 85 -13.78 -12.76 0.74
N PHE A 86 -14.91 -13.01 0.07
CA PHE A 86 -15.21 -12.44 -1.24
C PHE A 86 -15.28 -10.91 -1.19
N LEU A 87 -15.97 -10.34 -0.20
CA LEU A 87 -16.04 -8.89 -0.01
C LEU A 87 -14.65 -8.28 0.22
N VAL A 88 -13.82 -8.89 1.08
CA VAL A 88 -12.45 -8.43 1.31
C VAL A 88 -11.64 -8.47 0.02
N GLY A 89 -11.73 -9.53 -0.76
CA GLY A 89 -11.05 -9.63 -2.07
C GLY A 89 -11.49 -8.51 -3.03
N TRP A 90 -12.78 -8.20 -3.10
CA TRP A 90 -13.31 -7.11 -3.93
C TRP A 90 -12.84 -5.74 -3.45
N VAL A 91 -12.90 -5.47 -2.14
CA VAL A 91 -12.43 -4.19 -1.57
C VAL A 91 -10.94 -3.98 -1.85
N LEU A 92 -10.13 -5.03 -1.74
CA LEU A 92 -8.71 -4.97 -2.08
C LEU A 92 -8.47 -4.71 -3.57
N ALA A 93 -9.23 -5.36 -4.45
CA ALA A 93 -9.11 -5.15 -5.89
C ALA A 93 -9.48 -3.70 -6.28
N ILE A 94 -10.61 -3.19 -5.79
CA ILE A 94 -11.02 -1.81 -6.02
C ILE A 94 -10.01 -0.83 -5.42
N GLY A 95 -9.57 -1.08 -4.18
CA GLY A 95 -8.56 -0.27 -3.50
C GLY A 95 -7.24 -0.19 -4.28
N SER A 96 -6.81 -1.30 -4.87
CA SER A 96 -5.61 -1.34 -5.72
C SER A 96 -5.75 -0.49 -6.98
N VAL A 97 -6.93 -0.52 -7.63
CA VAL A 97 -7.20 0.31 -8.81
C VAL A 97 -7.20 1.79 -8.42
N VAL A 98 -7.84 2.16 -7.32
CA VAL A 98 -7.86 3.54 -6.81
C VAL A 98 -6.44 4.00 -6.46
N ALA A 99 -5.66 3.16 -5.79
CA ALA A 99 -4.26 3.48 -5.46
C ALA A 99 -3.41 3.70 -6.73
N ALA A 100 -3.54 2.83 -7.73
CA ALA A 100 -2.84 2.99 -9.00
C ALA A 100 -3.23 4.29 -9.71
N SER A 101 -4.52 4.64 -9.73
CA SER A 101 -5.02 5.89 -10.31
C SER A 101 -4.47 7.12 -9.58
N THR A 102 -4.39 7.08 -8.25
CA THR A 102 -3.82 8.16 -7.42
C THR A 102 -2.34 8.39 -7.73
N VAL A 103 -1.59 7.30 -7.91
CA VAL A 103 -0.17 7.37 -8.29
C VAL A 103 0.00 7.96 -9.69
N ALA A 104 -0.84 7.55 -10.65
CA ALA A 104 -0.81 8.08 -12.00
C ALA A 104 -1.10 9.58 -12.04
N LEU A 105 -2.11 10.04 -11.31
CA LEU A 105 -2.44 11.46 -11.18
C LEU A 105 -1.32 12.25 -10.49
N GLY A 106 -0.70 11.67 -9.44
CA GLY A 106 0.46 12.26 -8.78
C GLY A 106 1.63 12.46 -9.74
N PHE A 107 1.94 11.44 -10.55
CA PHE A 107 2.95 11.55 -11.60
C PHE A 107 2.61 12.65 -12.61
N GLY A 108 1.36 12.70 -13.09
CA GLY A 108 0.89 13.75 -14.01
C GLY A 108 1.08 15.15 -13.44
N GLY A 109 0.82 15.36 -12.15
CA GLY A 109 1.05 16.61 -11.45
C GLY A 109 2.52 17.03 -11.43
N TYR A 110 3.44 16.13 -11.11
CA TYR A 110 4.88 16.40 -11.14
C TYR A 110 5.39 16.65 -12.56
N PHE A 111 4.90 15.90 -13.53
CA PHE A 111 5.26 16.06 -14.94
C PHE A 111 4.82 17.42 -15.47
N ASN A 112 3.60 17.85 -15.13
CA ASN A 112 3.11 19.20 -15.46
C ASN A 112 3.98 20.30 -14.86
N ALA A 113 4.35 20.17 -13.59
CA ALA A 113 5.21 21.16 -12.93
C ALA A 113 6.61 21.28 -13.60
N LEU A 114 7.11 20.23 -14.21
CA LEU A 114 8.41 20.20 -14.89
C LEU A 114 8.34 20.65 -16.36
N THR A 115 7.27 20.29 -17.06
CA THR A 115 7.18 20.43 -18.53
C THR A 115 6.15 21.46 -18.98
N GLY A 116 5.22 21.88 -18.11
CA GLY A 116 4.09 22.73 -18.44
C GLY A 116 2.97 22.03 -19.23
N VAL A 117 3.06 20.69 -19.43
CA VAL A 117 2.04 19.90 -20.15
C VAL A 117 0.93 19.52 -19.18
N GLU A 118 -0.33 19.66 -19.60
CA GLU A 118 -1.48 19.34 -18.75
C GLU A 118 -1.48 17.88 -18.24
N PRO A 119 -1.87 17.65 -16.95
CA PRO A 119 -1.82 16.33 -16.33
C PRO A 119 -2.63 15.25 -17.06
N ALA A 120 -3.75 15.65 -17.67
CA ALA A 120 -4.61 14.74 -18.42
C ALA A 120 -3.92 14.13 -19.65
N ALA A 121 -2.98 14.83 -20.28
CA ALA A 121 -2.22 14.32 -21.41
C ALA A 121 -1.04 13.41 -20.99
N ALA A 122 -0.59 13.52 -19.75
CA ALA A 122 0.53 12.74 -19.22
C ALA A 122 0.10 11.42 -18.53
N ALA A 123 -1.20 11.25 -18.26
CA ALA A 123 -1.75 10.09 -17.57
C ALA A 123 -2.36 9.03 -18.53
N ILE A 124 -2.35 9.30 -19.85
CA ILE A 124 -2.76 8.37 -20.92
C ILE A 124 -1.53 7.69 -21.50
#